data_c23710cc8eb10a6174eff8753bda870d
#
_entry.id   c23710cc8eb10a6174eff8753bda870d
#
_cell.length_a   1.000
_cell.length_b   1.000
_cell.length_c   1.000
_cell.angle_alpha   90.00
_cell.angle_beta   90.00
_cell.angle_gamma   90.00
#
_symmetry.space_group_name_H-M   'P 1'
#
loop_
_entity.id
_entity.type
_entity.pdbx_description
1 polymer ?
#
loop_
_entity_poly.entity_id
_entity_poly.type
_entity_poly.pdbx_seq_one_letter_code
_entity_poly.pdbx_strand_id
1 'polypeptide(L)'
;MRAPAGRSRMIYISEMEIYLIMNQNSSAPRLILASGSPRRRELLAKMGYTFEICIPDVDEHAVGHVRDIVAALSQRKARAAAEHYCEGTVIASDTLVSYQGAPLGKPEDAADAFRMLKMLSDNTHEVFTGVTLLDAASGRALTRVVRTGVTFRPLTDAEIDAYIATGEPMDKAGAYGIQGSAGKFVVQLDGSFENVMGFPVDDIQDMLSDFSNEAQREAT
;
A
#
# COMPACT_ATOMS: atom_id res chain seq x y z
N MET A 1 -57.52 11.95 -46.10
CA MET A 1 -56.07 12.13 -45.92
C MET A 1 -55.68 11.74 -44.49
N ARG A 2 -55.03 10.61 -44.33
CA ARG A 2 -54.54 10.14 -43.05
C ARG A 2 -53.02 10.39 -42.98
N ALA A 3 -52.52 11.06 -41.94
CA ALA A 3 -51.13 11.30 -41.73
C ALA A 3 -50.41 9.97 -41.31
N PRO A 4 -49.14 9.75 -41.66
CA PRO A 4 -48.45 8.54 -41.31
C PRO A 4 -47.95 8.58 -39.86
N ALA A 5 -48.14 7.46 -39.18
CA ALA A 5 -47.67 7.24 -37.80
C ALA A 5 -46.13 7.27 -37.75
N GLY A 6 -45.59 8.12 -36.87
CA GLY A 6 -44.19 8.19 -36.60
C GLY A 6 -43.71 6.90 -35.91
N ARG A 7 -42.78 6.18 -36.54
CA ARG A 7 -42.09 5.04 -35.95
C ARG A 7 -41.10 5.57 -34.91
N SER A 8 -41.34 5.34 -33.62
CA SER A 8 -40.35 5.48 -32.57
C SER A 8 -39.18 4.56 -32.87
N ARG A 9 -38.03 5.15 -33.12
CA ARG A 9 -36.78 4.43 -33.29
C ARG A 9 -36.28 4.07 -31.86
N MET A 10 -36.41 2.81 -31.51
CA MET A 10 -35.80 2.29 -30.29
C MET A 10 -34.28 2.26 -30.52
N ILE A 11 -33.54 3.09 -29.76
CA ILE A 11 -32.06 3.11 -29.78
C ILE A 11 -31.65 2.01 -28.83
N TYR A 12 -31.08 0.94 -29.34
CA TYR A 12 -30.41 -0.09 -28.50
C TYR A 12 -29.03 0.45 -28.13
N ILE A 13 -28.87 0.78 -26.87
CA ILE A 13 -27.55 1.12 -26.28
C ILE A 13 -26.88 -0.21 -25.92
N SER A 14 -25.66 -0.43 -26.38
CA SER A 14 -24.89 -1.65 -26.07
C SER A 14 -24.52 -1.68 -24.59
N GLU A 15 -24.31 -2.88 -24.04
CA GLU A 15 -23.84 -3.04 -22.65
C GLU A 15 -22.53 -2.26 -22.41
N MET A 16 -21.69 -2.16 -23.44
CA MET A 16 -20.44 -1.38 -23.40
C MET A 16 -20.71 0.13 -23.30
N GLU A 17 -21.71 0.66 -24.00
CA GLU A 17 -22.11 2.07 -23.94
C GLU A 17 -22.75 2.39 -22.57
N ILE A 18 -23.56 1.47 -22.03
CA ILE A 18 -24.11 1.60 -20.66
C ILE A 18 -22.99 1.61 -19.63
N TYR A 19 -22.00 0.72 -19.77
CA TYR A 19 -20.83 0.67 -18.90
C TYR A 19 -19.99 1.96 -18.97
N LEU A 20 -19.77 2.50 -20.17
CA LEU A 20 -19.09 3.77 -20.38
C LEU A 20 -19.86 4.97 -19.81
N ILE A 21 -21.19 5.01 -20.00
CA ILE A 21 -22.06 6.09 -19.46
C ILE A 21 -22.13 6.02 -17.93
N MET A 22 -22.20 4.82 -17.35
CA MET A 22 -22.20 4.65 -15.90
C MET A 22 -20.86 5.03 -15.25
N ASN A 23 -19.74 4.82 -15.96
CA ASN A 23 -18.42 5.23 -15.47
C ASN A 23 -18.11 6.72 -15.69
N GLN A 24 -18.77 7.41 -16.62
CA GLN A 24 -18.59 8.86 -16.81
C GLN A 24 -19.31 9.71 -15.75
N ASN A 25 -20.22 9.14 -14.96
CA ASN A 25 -20.94 9.82 -13.90
C ASN A 25 -20.41 9.52 -12.48
N SER A 26 -19.30 8.81 -12.35
CA SER A 26 -18.63 8.61 -11.08
C SER A 26 -17.80 9.86 -10.77
N SER A 27 -18.30 10.75 -9.93
CA SER A 27 -17.56 11.89 -9.37
C SER A 27 -16.45 11.46 -8.39
N ALA A 28 -16.25 10.16 -8.22
CA ALA A 28 -15.15 9.63 -7.40
C ALA A 28 -13.83 9.71 -8.18
N PRO A 29 -12.77 10.26 -7.59
CA PRO A 29 -11.46 10.33 -8.25
C PRO A 29 -10.97 8.92 -8.60
N ARG A 30 -10.46 8.75 -9.82
CA ARG A 30 -9.81 7.51 -10.26
C ARG A 30 -8.62 7.22 -9.34
N LEU A 31 -8.62 6.06 -8.69
CA LEU A 31 -7.52 5.63 -7.84
C LEU A 31 -6.64 4.60 -8.53
N ILE A 32 -5.33 4.73 -8.37
CA ILE A 32 -4.32 3.80 -8.89
C ILE A 32 -3.46 3.33 -7.72
N LEU A 33 -3.46 2.02 -7.45
CA LEU A 33 -2.58 1.42 -6.44
C LEU A 33 -1.25 1.04 -7.10
N ALA A 34 -0.19 1.76 -6.75
CA ALA A 34 1.17 1.52 -7.23
C ALA A 34 1.86 0.42 -6.41
N SER A 35 1.33 -0.81 -6.46
CA SER A 35 1.87 -1.94 -5.69
C SER A 35 1.42 -3.29 -6.22
N GLY A 36 2.36 -4.26 -6.24
CA GLY A 36 2.07 -5.67 -6.48
C GLY A 36 1.65 -6.45 -5.22
N SER A 37 1.61 -5.83 -4.03
CA SER A 37 1.30 -6.51 -2.77
C SER A 37 -0.17 -6.92 -2.67
N PRO A 38 -0.49 -8.23 -2.53
CA PRO A 38 -1.87 -8.68 -2.32
C PRO A 38 -2.51 -8.09 -1.06
N ARG A 39 -1.73 -7.88 0.01
CA ARG A 39 -2.18 -7.32 1.29
C ARG A 39 -2.67 -5.87 1.14
N ARG A 40 -1.89 -5.02 0.43
CA ARG A 40 -2.26 -3.62 0.16
C ARG A 40 -3.52 -3.52 -0.69
N ARG A 41 -3.62 -4.39 -1.70
CA ARG A 41 -4.82 -4.49 -2.54
C ARG A 41 -6.06 -4.87 -1.71
N GLU A 42 -5.94 -5.87 -0.84
CA GLU A 42 -7.02 -6.30 0.05
C GLU A 42 -7.47 -5.19 0.99
N LEU A 43 -6.53 -4.48 1.62
CA LEU A 43 -6.82 -3.38 2.54
C LEU A 43 -7.52 -2.22 1.83
N LEU A 44 -7.03 -1.79 0.66
CA LEU A 44 -7.67 -0.71 -0.10
C LEU A 44 -9.08 -1.10 -0.58
N ALA A 45 -9.28 -2.36 -0.97
CA ALA A 45 -10.60 -2.88 -1.33
C ALA A 45 -11.56 -2.91 -0.12
N LYS A 46 -11.08 -3.28 1.07
CA LYS A 46 -11.87 -3.25 2.32
C LYS A 46 -12.27 -1.83 2.74
N MET A 47 -11.51 -0.81 2.37
CA MET A 47 -11.88 0.59 2.54
C MET A 47 -13.04 1.02 1.62
N GLY A 48 -13.50 0.16 0.71
CA GLY A 48 -14.62 0.42 -0.21
C GLY A 48 -14.24 1.15 -1.49
N TYR A 49 -12.95 1.31 -1.78
CA TYR A 49 -12.50 1.97 -3.00
C TYR A 49 -12.44 1.02 -4.20
N THR A 50 -12.79 1.57 -5.37
CA THR A 50 -12.49 0.98 -6.68
C THR A 50 -11.19 1.58 -7.19
N PHE A 51 -10.26 0.76 -7.67
CA PHE A 51 -8.94 1.20 -8.10
C PHE A 51 -8.35 0.32 -9.19
N GLU A 52 -7.40 0.88 -9.92
CA GLU A 52 -6.54 0.14 -10.85
C GLU A 52 -5.24 -0.26 -10.17
N ILE A 53 -4.57 -1.28 -10.68
CA ILE A 53 -3.25 -1.71 -10.19
C ILE A 53 -2.20 -1.35 -11.22
N CYS A 54 -1.17 -0.63 -10.79
CA CYS A 54 0.05 -0.38 -11.55
C CYS A 54 1.23 -0.89 -10.71
N ILE A 55 2.06 -1.75 -11.27
CA ILE A 55 3.26 -2.25 -10.58
C ILE A 55 4.46 -1.54 -11.19
N PRO A 56 4.96 -0.46 -10.55
CA PRO A 56 6.10 0.26 -11.07
C PRO A 56 7.39 -0.54 -10.90
N ASP A 57 8.21 -0.55 -11.93
CA ASP A 57 9.59 -1.06 -11.85
C ASP A 57 10.51 0.09 -11.46
N VAL A 58 11.00 0.06 -10.22
CA VAL A 58 11.87 1.10 -9.67
C VAL A 58 13.04 0.50 -8.91
N ASP A 59 14.16 1.19 -8.93
CA ASP A 59 15.28 0.85 -8.04
C ASP A 59 14.86 1.10 -6.58
N GLU A 60 14.83 0.03 -5.78
CA GLU A 60 14.50 0.07 -4.36
C GLU A 60 15.73 0.31 -3.46
N HIS A 61 16.91 0.53 -4.06
CA HIS A 61 18.09 0.86 -3.27
C HIS A 61 17.99 2.28 -2.72
N ALA A 62 18.08 2.40 -1.39
CA ALA A 62 18.13 3.69 -0.70
C ALA A 62 18.96 3.56 0.58
N VAL A 63 19.70 4.61 0.91
CA VAL A 63 20.56 4.71 2.11
C VAL A 63 20.11 5.89 2.94
N GLY A 64 20.15 5.73 4.25
CA GLY A 64 19.79 6.81 5.17
C GLY A 64 19.02 6.31 6.39
N HIS A 65 18.33 7.22 7.06
CA HIS A 65 17.45 6.87 8.16
C HIS A 65 16.19 6.16 7.61
N VAL A 66 15.70 5.12 8.32
CA VAL A 66 14.58 4.27 7.84
C VAL A 66 13.35 5.09 7.44
N ARG A 67 13.05 6.15 8.22
CA ARG A 67 11.94 7.07 7.93
C ARG A 67 12.08 7.75 6.56
N ASP A 68 13.29 8.19 6.24
CA ASP A 68 13.57 8.88 4.99
C ASP A 68 13.59 7.90 3.80
N ILE A 69 14.07 6.68 4.03
CA ILE A 69 14.08 5.61 3.02
C ILE A 69 12.65 5.29 2.58
N VAL A 70 11.74 4.98 3.51
CA VAL A 70 10.36 4.61 3.15
C VAL A 70 9.60 5.77 2.51
N ALA A 71 9.87 7.02 2.93
CA ALA A 71 9.31 8.20 2.28
C ALA A 71 9.81 8.33 0.83
N ALA A 72 11.12 8.23 0.61
CA ALA A 72 11.72 8.35 -0.72
C ALA A 72 11.25 7.21 -1.66
N LEU A 73 11.18 5.97 -1.16
CA LEU A 73 10.75 4.82 -1.96
C LEU A 73 9.26 4.90 -2.32
N SER A 74 8.39 5.31 -1.39
CA SER A 74 6.97 5.53 -1.71
C SER A 74 6.78 6.63 -2.76
N GLN A 75 7.53 7.74 -2.67
CA GLN A 75 7.51 8.80 -3.68
C GLN A 75 8.02 8.33 -5.05
N ARG A 76 9.11 7.56 -5.06
CA ARG A 76 9.67 7.00 -6.29
C ARG A 76 8.66 6.09 -7.00
N LYS A 77 8.02 5.19 -6.24
CA LYS A 77 6.95 4.31 -6.74
C LYS A 77 5.74 5.10 -7.26
N ALA A 78 5.32 6.14 -6.53
CA ALA A 78 4.20 6.98 -6.96
C ALA A 78 4.49 7.70 -8.28
N ARG A 79 5.67 8.30 -8.42
CA ARG A 79 6.08 9.00 -9.66
C ARG A 79 6.16 8.06 -10.85
N ALA A 80 6.83 6.92 -10.70
CA ALA A 80 6.96 5.94 -11.78
C ALA A 80 5.60 5.39 -12.24
N ALA A 81 4.65 5.16 -11.32
CA ALA A 81 3.30 4.77 -11.69
C ALA A 81 2.54 5.90 -12.40
N ALA A 82 2.67 7.15 -11.93
CA ALA A 82 1.97 8.30 -12.51
C ALA A 82 2.35 8.57 -13.96
N GLU A 83 3.55 8.20 -14.41
CA GLU A 83 4.00 8.35 -15.80
C GLU A 83 3.09 7.59 -16.81
N HIS A 84 2.33 6.60 -16.34
CA HIS A 84 1.42 5.81 -17.17
C HIS A 84 0.00 6.36 -17.23
N TYR A 85 -0.29 7.48 -16.54
CA TYR A 85 -1.63 8.02 -16.41
C TYR A 85 -1.64 9.53 -16.64
N CYS A 86 -2.64 10.03 -17.38
CA CYS A 86 -2.84 11.47 -17.57
C CYS A 86 -3.73 12.11 -16.49
N GLU A 87 -4.41 11.29 -15.68
CA GLU A 87 -5.28 11.74 -14.59
C GLU A 87 -5.45 10.64 -13.54
N GLY A 88 -5.86 11.02 -12.33
CA GLY A 88 -6.15 10.12 -11.22
C GLY A 88 -5.18 10.28 -10.06
N THR A 89 -5.53 9.72 -8.91
CA THR A 89 -4.71 9.73 -7.70
C THR A 89 -3.98 8.40 -7.55
N VAL A 90 -2.66 8.45 -7.63
CA VAL A 90 -1.78 7.30 -7.37
C VAL A 90 -1.56 7.17 -5.87
N ILE A 91 -1.73 5.96 -5.33
CA ILE A 91 -1.38 5.58 -3.96
C ILE A 91 -0.20 4.61 -4.02
N ALA A 92 0.92 5.01 -3.44
CA ALA A 92 2.11 4.17 -3.32
C ALA A 92 2.51 4.04 -1.85
N SER A 93 3.05 2.89 -1.46
CA SER A 93 3.62 2.72 -0.13
C SER A 93 4.87 1.86 -0.16
N ASP A 94 5.75 2.10 0.83
CA ASP A 94 6.93 1.29 1.07
C ASP A 94 7.08 1.04 2.57
N THR A 95 7.59 -0.15 2.94
CA THR A 95 7.62 -0.59 4.34
C THR A 95 8.94 -1.22 4.68
N LEU A 96 9.54 -0.77 5.79
CA LEU A 96 10.76 -1.35 6.35
C LEU A 96 10.60 -1.61 7.85
N VAL A 97 11.26 -2.67 8.31
CA VAL A 97 11.48 -2.93 9.73
C VAL A 97 12.77 -2.23 10.16
N SER A 98 12.76 -1.68 11.37
CA SER A 98 13.92 -1.05 11.99
C SER A 98 14.18 -1.66 13.36
N TYR A 99 15.39 -2.09 13.60
CA TYR A 99 15.83 -2.51 14.93
C TYR A 99 17.05 -1.69 15.35
N GLN A 100 16.93 -1.01 16.50
CA GLN A 100 17.96 -0.09 17.01
C GLN A 100 18.41 0.96 15.96
N GLY A 101 17.47 1.45 15.15
CA GLY A 101 17.73 2.44 14.09
C GLY A 101 18.30 1.88 12.80
N ALA A 102 18.68 0.59 12.74
CA ALA A 102 19.17 -0.05 11.53
C ALA A 102 18.01 -0.68 10.74
N PRO A 103 17.96 -0.50 9.41
CA PRO A 103 16.94 -1.12 8.56
C PRO A 103 17.15 -2.64 8.46
N LEU A 104 16.06 -3.39 8.54
CA LEU A 104 16.00 -4.81 8.24
C LEU A 104 15.15 -5.00 6.98
N GLY A 105 15.81 -5.32 5.88
CA GLY A 105 15.17 -5.68 4.61
C GLY A 105 14.60 -7.10 4.62
N LYS A 106 14.38 -7.65 3.42
CA LYS A 106 14.06 -9.06 3.24
C LYS A 106 15.31 -9.90 3.53
N PRO A 107 15.18 -11.08 4.14
CA PRO A 107 16.33 -11.96 4.36
C PRO A 107 16.88 -12.45 3.01
N GLU A 108 18.20 -12.59 2.94
CA GLU A 108 18.89 -13.12 1.76
C GLU A 108 18.69 -14.64 1.63
N ASP A 109 18.69 -15.33 2.79
CA ASP A 109 18.52 -16.79 2.88
C ASP A 109 17.93 -17.19 4.25
N ALA A 110 17.79 -18.49 4.49
CA ALA A 110 17.26 -19.03 5.74
C ALA A 110 18.12 -18.67 6.96
N ALA A 111 19.46 -18.61 6.80
CA ALA A 111 20.37 -18.26 7.89
C ALA A 111 20.22 -16.78 8.27
N ASP A 112 20.04 -15.91 7.29
CA ASP A 112 19.77 -14.49 7.51
C ASP A 112 18.38 -14.27 8.15
N ALA A 113 17.36 -15.04 7.69
CA ALA A 113 16.04 -15.03 8.35
C ALA A 113 16.13 -15.44 9.83
N PHE A 114 16.90 -16.49 10.13
CA PHE A 114 17.14 -16.93 11.50
C PHE A 114 17.82 -15.82 12.33
N ARG A 115 18.87 -15.22 11.80
CA ARG A 115 19.58 -14.12 12.44
C ARG A 115 18.65 -12.93 12.75
N MET A 116 17.81 -12.53 11.79
CA MET A 116 16.84 -11.45 11.97
C MET A 116 15.82 -11.78 13.06
N LEU A 117 15.18 -12.95 13.00
CA LEU A 117 14.17 -13.37 13.98
C LEU A 117 14.77 -13.52 15.39
N LYS A 118 16.01 -14.03 15.50
CA LYS A 118 16.73 -14.13 16.75
C LYS A 118 17.04 -12.75 17.35
N MET A 119 17.39 -11.78 16.51
CA MET A 119 17.61 -10.38 16.91
C MET A 119 16.33 -9.73 17.42
N LEU A 120 15.17 -10.04 16.81
CA LEU A 120 13.87 -9.48 17.21
C LEU A 120 13.25 -10.19 18.41
N SER A 121 13.68 -11.42 18.74
CA SER A 121 13.19 -12.20 19.88
C SER A 121 13.39 -11.47 21.20
N ASP A 122 12.33 -11.38 22.02
CA ASP A 122 12.31 -10.70 23.34
C ASP A 122 12.65 -9.20 23.26
N ASN A 123 12.41 -8.58 22.08
CA ASN A 123 12.74 -7.18 21.84
C ASN A 123 11.58 -6.43 21.19
N THR A 124 11.64 -5.10 21.34
CA THR A 124 10.80 -4.17 20.60
C THR A 124 11.56 -3.63 19.38
N HIS A 125 10.93 -3.68 18.25
CA HIS A 125 11.40 -3.10 17.01
C HIS A 125 10.34 -2.19 16.41
N GLU A 126 10.66 -1.48 15.35
CA GLU A 126 9.76 -0.51 14.72
C GLU A 126 9.48 -0.91 13.28
N VAL A 127 8.25 -0.68 12.84
CA VAL A 127 7.85 -0.80 11.44
C VAL A 127 7.46 0.57 10.94
N PHE A 128 8.13 1.02 9.90
CA PHE A 128 7.84 2.27 9.22
C PHE A 128 7.22 1.99 7.86
N THR A 129 6.11 2.66 7.57
CA THR A 129 5.52 2.67 6.22
C THR A 129 5.43 4.11 5.74
N GLY A 130 6.10 4.39 4.62
CA GLY A 130 5.88 5.60 3.85
C GLY A 130 4.71 5.43 2.91
N VAL A 131 3.80 6.39 2.89
CA VAL A 131 2.67 6.45 1.95
C VAL A 131 2.76 7.75 1.17
N THR A 132 2.61 7.67 -0.14
CA THR A 132 2.54 8.84 -1.02
C THR A 132 1.26 8.79 -1.85
N LEU A 133 0.49 9.87 -1.79
CA LEU A 133 -0.56 10.20 -2.74
C LEU A 133 0.03 11.14 -3.79
N LEU A 134 -0.25 10.90 -5.06
CA LEU A 134 0.21 11.75 -6.16
C LEU A 134 -0.88 11.91 -7.20
N ASP A 135 -1.24 13.13 -7.52
CA ASP A 135 -2.13 13.46 -8.62
C ASP A 135 -1.38 13.38 -9.95
N ALA A 136 -1.79 12.49 -10.83
CA ALA A 136 -1.09 12.22 -12.07
C ALA A 136 -1.15 13.40 -13.07
N ALA A 137 -2.18 14.24 -13.00
CA ALA A 137 -2.35 15.38 -13.90
C ALA A 137 -1.49 16.57 -13.49
N SER A 138 -1.48 16.93 -12.20
CA SER A 138 -0.77 18.12 -11.70
C SER A 138 0.63 17.81 -11.17
N GLY A 139 0.90 16.56 -10.80
CA GLY A 139 2.14 16.17 -10.10
C GLY A 139 2.15 16.54 -8.61
N ARG A 140 1.04 17.09 -8.08
CA ARG A 140 0.89 17.37 -6.66
C ARG A 140 1.03 16.09 -5.86
N ALA A 141 1.80 16.12 -4.78
CA ALA A 141 2.05 14.93 -3.95
C ALA A 141 1.97 15.25 -2.46
N LEU A 142 1.43 14.30 -1.69
CA LEU A 142 1.40 14.30 -0.23
C LEU A 142 2.06 13.02 0.25
N THR A 143 3.05 13.13 1.14
CA THR A 143 3.74 11.97 1.71
C THR A 143 3.62 11.99 3.24
N ARG A 144 3.26 10.84 3.82
CA ARG A 144 3.24 10.62 5.26
C ARG A 144 4.04 9.36 5.60
N VAL A 145 4.69 9.37 6.76
CA VAL A 145 5.39 8.19 7.29
C VAL A 145 4.76 7.81 8.62
N VAL A 146 4.27 6.59 8.70
CA VAL A 146 3.62 6.01 9.87
C VAL A 146 4.56 5.01 10.53
N ARG A 147 4.61 5.04 11.87
CA ARG A 147 5.44 4.18 12.70
C ARG A 147 4.57 3.31 13.60
N THR A 148 4.94 2.05 13.75
CA THR A 148 4.36 1.14 14.74
C THR A 148 5.48 0.40 15.47
N GLY A 149 5.47 0.43 16.81
CA GLY A 149 6.31 -0.41 17.64
C GLY A 149 5.73 -1.82 17.73
N VAL A 150 6.57 -2.83 17.57
CA VAL A 150 6.19 -4.25 17.64
C VAL A 150 7.09 -4.95 18.64
N THR A 151 6.51 -5.58 19.66
CA THR A 151 7.27 -6.33 20.68
C THR A 151 7.04 -7.82 20.46
N PHE A 152 8.13 -8.56 20.31
CA PHE A 152 8.10 -10.02 20.28
C PHE A 152 8.32 -10.60 21.69
N ARG A 153 7.65 -11.72 21.95
CA ARG A 153 8.02 -12.57 23.10
C ARG A 153 9.37 -13.26 22.86
N PRO A 154 9.97 -13.85 23.89
CA PRO A 154 11.08 -14.77 23.69
C PRO A 154 10.73 -15.89 22.70
N LEU A 155 11.59 -16.14 21.72
CA LEU A 155 11.46 -17.21 20.73
C LEU A 155 12.56 -18.24 20.96
N THR A 156 12.19 -19.51 20.91
CA THR A 156 13.16 -20.61 20.87
C THR A 156 13.70 -20.81 19.46
N ASP A 157 14.90 -21.37 19.35
CA ASP A 157 15.50 -21.68 18.05
C ASP A 157 14.60 -22.63 17.21
N ALA A 158 13.98 -23.62 17.88
CA ALA A 158 13.06 -24.53 17.23
C ALA A 158 11.79 -23.83 16.66
N GLU A 159 11.28 -22.79 17.30
CA GLU A 159 10.16 -22.00 16.79
C GLU A 159 10.57 -21.18 15.57
N ILE A 160 11.78 -20.61 15.60
CA ILE A 160 12.34 -19.84 14.48
C ILE A 160 12.54 -20.77 13.28
N ASP A 161 13.18 -21.93 13.47
CA ASP A 161 13.41 -22.92 12.43
C ASP A 161 12.10 -23.43 11.81
N ALA A 162 11.10 -23.75 12.67
CA ALA A 162 9.79 -24.18 12.21
C ALA A 162 9.07 -23.10 11.38
N TYR A 163 9.23 -21.83 11.73
CA TYR A 163 8.66 -20.74 10.96
C TYR A 163 9.40 -20.51 9.63
N ILE A 164 10.73 -20.61 9.61
CA ILE A 164 11.52 -20.49 8.39
C ILE A 164 11.18 -21.63 7.41
N ALA A 165 10.96 -22.85 7.92
CA ALA A 165 10.58 -23.99 7.10
C ALA A 165 9.26 -23.81 6.35
N THR A 166 8.40 -22.87 6.75
CA THR A 166 7.16 -22.51 6.01
C THR A 166 7.44 -21.74 4.72
N GLY A 167 8.63 -21.16 4.56
CA GLY A 167 8.97 -20.26 3.48
C GLY A 167 8.36 -18.86 3.62
N GLU A 168 7.48 -18.63 4.61
CA GLU A 168 6.77 -17.38 4.82
C GLU A 168 7.67 -16.16 5.08
N PRO A 169 8.84 -16.28 5.76
CA PRO A 169 9.74 -15.15 6.03
C PRO A 169 10.35 -14.48 4.81
N MET A 170 10.57 -15.24 3.73
CA MET A 170 11.56 -14.92 2.69
C MET A 170 11.24 -13.67 1.85
N ASP A 171 9.99 -13.27 1.78
CA ASP A 171 9.53 -12.10 1.01
C ASP A 171 9.19 -10.88 1.88
N LYS A 172 9.57 -10.91 3.18
CA LYS A 172 9.14 -9.91 4.17
C LYS A 172 10.30 -9.19 4.84
N ALA A 173 10.20 -7.88 4.96
CA ALA A 173 11.13 -7.07 5.76
C ALA A 173 11.16 -7.56 7.21
N GLY A 174 12.36 -7.71 7.79
CA GLY A 174 12.54 -8.26 9.13
C GLY A 174 12.21 -9.74 9.25
N ALA A 175 12.06 -10.45 8.15
CA ALA A 175 11.80 -11.89 8.07
C ALA A 175 10.49 -12.33 8.77
N TYR A 176 9.43 -11.49 8.84
CA TYR A 176 8.16 -11.93 9.40
C TYR A 176 6.94 -11.24 8.81
N GLY A 177 5.78 -11.91 8.89
CA GLY A 177 4.48 -11.36 8.52
C GLY A 177 3.49 -11.44 9.67
N ILE A 178 3.01 -10.28 10.16
CA ILE A 178 2.12 -10.22 11.32
C ILE A 178 0.77 -10.93 11.11
N GLN A 179 0.28 -11.01 9.87
CA GLN A 179 -0.96 -11.73 9.52
C GLN A 179 -0.80 -13.25 9.45
N GLY A 180 0.46 -13.72 9.32
CA GLY A 180 0.77 -15.13 9.17
C GLY A 180 1.07 -15.84 10.49
N SER A 181 1.84 -16.91 10.37
CA SER A 181 2.24 -17.74 11.51
C SER A 181 3.08 -16.99 12.55
N ALA A 182 3.75 -15.89 12.16
CA ALA A 182 4.51 -15.05 13.08
C ALA A 182 3.65 -14.11 13.93
N GLY A 183 2.36 -13.97 13.65
CA GLY A 183 1.47 -13.19 14.53
C GLY A 183 1.51 -13.65 16.00
N LYS A 184 1.73 -14.95 16.25
CA LYS A 184 1.90 -15.54 17.59
C LYS A 184 3.20 -15.11 18.31
N PHE A 185 4.13 -14.49 17.62
CA PHE A 185 5.36 -13.96 18.21
C PHE A 185 5.13 -12.60 18.87
N VAL A 186 4.13 -11.86 18.38
CA VAL A 186 3.82 -10.50 18.83
C VAL A 186 3.05 -10.52 20.14
N VAL A 187 3.54 -9.78 21.14
CA VAL A 187 2.88 -9.62 22.44
C VAL A 187 2.36 -8.20 22.66
N GLN A 188 2.90 -7.21 21.92
CA GLN A 188 2.45 -5.83 22.03
C GLN A 188 2.62 -5.09 20.70
N LEU A 189 1.65 -4.21 20.42
CA LEU A 189 1.70 -3.22 19.34
C LEU A 189 1.55 -1.81 19.93
N ASP A 190 2.40 -0.89 19.51
CA ASP A 190 2.31 0.53 19.78
C ASP A 190 2.10 1.27 18.43
N GLY A 191 0.85 1.34 17.99
CA GLY A 191 0.42 1.88 16.70
C GLY A 191 -0.54 0.97 15.93
N SER A 192 -0.57 1.11 14.59
CA SER A 192 -1.52 0.42 13.71
C SER A 192 -1.03 -0.97 13.29
N PHE A 193 -1.93 -1.95 13.35
CA PHE A 193 -1.71 -3.29 12.81
C PHE A 193 -1.58 -3.25 11.28
N GLU A 194 -2.40 -2.44 10.61
CA GLU A 194 -2.40 -2.26 9.16
C GLU A 194 -1.12 -1.58 8.67
N ASN A 195 -0.52 -0.73 9.51
CA ASN A 195 0.81 -0.17 9.23
C ASN A 195 1.87 -1.28 9.16
N VAL A 196 1.84 -2.24 10.08
CA VAL A 196 2.76 -3.39 10.06
C VAL A 196 2.55 -4.28 8.83
N MET A 197 1.32 -4.31 8.30
CA MET A 197 1.01 -4.96 7.03
C MET A 197 1.49 -4.18 5.80
N GLY A 198 1.94 -2.95 5.99
CA GLY A 198 2.47 -2.06 4.96
C GLY A 198 1.45 -1.14 4.29
N PHE A 199 0.29 -0.90 4.96
CA PHE A 199 -0.76 -0.04 4.43
C PHE A 199 -1.61 0.55 5.58
N PRO A 200 -1.19 1.65 6.22
CA PRO A 200 -1.87 2.25 7.37
C PRO A 200 -3.21 2.87 6.93
N VAL A 201 -4.29 2.11 7.11
CA VAL A 201 -5.63 2.39 6.58
C VAL A 201 -6.17 3.74 7.04
N ASP A 202 -6.12 4.03 8.35
CA ASP A 202 -6.65 5.26 8.92
C ASP A 202 -5.89 6.48 8.41
N ASP A 203 -4.55 6.42 8.39
CA ASP A 203 -3.71 7.49 7.84
C ASP A 203 -3.98 7.74 6.35
N ILE A 204 -4.18 6.66 5.57
CA ILE A 204 -4.50 6.78 4.14
C ILE A 204 -5.87 7.41 3.93
N GLN A 205 -6.85 7.06 4.77
CA GLN A 205 -8.19 7.66 4.72
C GLN A 205 -8.13 9.16 4.97
N ASP A 206 -7.39 9.58 5.99
CA ASP A 206 -7.17 10.99 6.32
C ASP A 206 -6.44 11.72 5.17
N MET A 207 -5.36 11.11 4.66
CA MET A 207 -4.61 11.66 3.54
C MET A 207 -5.47 11.85 2.29
N LEU A 208 -6.34 10.89 1.94
CA LEU A 208 -7.24 11.00 0.79
C LEU A 208 -8.25 12.13 0.98
N SER A 209 -8.76 12.31 2.19
CA SER A 209 -9.68 13.40 2.53
C SER A 209 -8.99 14.76 2.39
N ASP A 210 -7.79 14.91 2.97
CA ASP A 210 -6.99 16.15 2.88
C ASP A 210 -6.64 16.47 1.42
N PHE A 211 -6.18 15.47 0.68
CA PHE A 211 -5.76 15.58 -0.70
C PHE A 211 -6.90 16.03 -1.64
N SER A 212 -8.11 15.53 -1.40
CA SER A 212 -9.30 15.92 -2.16
C SER A 212 -9.76 17.36 -1.83
N ASN A 213 -9.71 17.73 -0.55
CA ASN A 213 -10.11 19.06 -0.08
C ASN A 213 -9.19 20.17 -0.61
N GLU A 214 -7.88 19.92 -0.67
CA GLU A 214 -6.90 20.86 -1.24
C GLU A 214 -7.11 21.05 -2.74
N ALA A 215 -7.36 19.98 -3.50
CA ALA A 215 -7.65 20.06 -4.93
C ALA A 215 -8.88 20.96 -5.23
N GLN A 216 -9.92 20.90 -4.39
CA GLN A 216 -11.12 21.74 -4.53
C GLN A 216 -10.84 23.22 -4.23
N ARG A 217 -9.93 23.52 -3.30
CA ARG A 217 -9.54 24.91 -2.96
C ARG A 217 -8.70 25.57 -4.06
N GLU A 218 -7.86 24.82 -4.74
CA GLU A 218 -7.03 25.31 -5.85
C GLU A 218 -7.85 25.54 -7.13
N ALA A 219 -9.00 24.89 -7.28
CA ALA A 219 -9.89 25.03 -8.44
C ALA A 219 -10.91 26.17 -8.31
N THR A 220 -10.96 26.89 -7.15
CA THR A 220 -11.90 27.99 -6.85
C THR A 220 -11.20 29.34 -6.83
#